data_bb424ce74fbe0598c25831e57a7eec66
#
_entry.id   bb424ce74fbe0598c25831e57a7eec66
#
_cell.length_a   1.000
_cell.length_b   1.000
_cell.length_c   1.000
_cell.angle_alpha   90.00
_cell.angle_beta   90.00
_cell.angle_gamma   90.00
#
_symmetry.space_group_name_H-M   'P 1'
#
loop_
_entity.id
_entity.type
_entity.pdbx_description
1 polymer ?
#
loop_
_entity_poly.entity_id
_entity_poly.type
_entity_poly.pdbx_seq_one_letter_code
_entity_poly.pdbx_strand_id
1 'polypeptide(L)'
;MSRIEYLRIYSDADGCSHFEIKTVGLETKDYAPPAPPLNTSSLESADNSLFLELPVGWYGDWHPTPVRQWLILMSGECEFEAGDGERAIRKAGDVVMLDDTSGKGHQTRVLGNEAVRIAAIHFL
;
A
#
# COMPACT_ATOMS: atom_id res chain seq x y z
N MET A 1 15.24 2.84 17.16
CA MET A 1 14.38 3.73 16.36
C MET A 1 13.24 2.92 15.77
N SER A 2 12.02 3.42 15.92
CA SER A 2 10.84 2.74 15.38
C SER A 2 10.70 3.01 13.89
N ARG A 3 10.12 2.05 13.18
CA ARG A 3 9.86 2.17 11.75
C ARG A 3 8.71 1.26 11.34
N ILE A 4 8.06 1.63 10.23
CA ILE A 4 7.02 0.83 9.59
C ILE A 4 7.60 0.30 8.29
N GLU A 5 7.57 -1.03 8.11
CA GLU A 5 7.96 -1.66 6.85
C GLU A 5 6.76 -1.71 5.91
N TYR A 6 7.01 -1.48 4.62
CA TYR A 6 5.94 -1.56 3.62
C TYR A 6 6.46 -2.14 2.31
N LEU A 7 5.52 -2.70 1.54
CA LEU A 7 5.77 -3.18 0.19
C LEU A 7 5.53 -2.03 -0.79
N ARG A 8 6.52 -1.74 -1.61
CA ARG A 8 6.38 -0.79 -2.72
C ARG A 8 6.27 -1.55 -4.03
N ILE A 9 5.28 -1.20 -4.84
CA ILE A 9 5.13 -1.70 -6.21
C ILE A 9 5.42 -0.52 -7.13
N TYR A 10 6.42 -0.66 -8.00
CA TYR A 10 6.85 0.43 -8.87
C TYR A 10 7.13 -0.07 -10.28
N SER A 11 7.06 0.82 -11.28
CA SER A 11 7.38 0.51 -12.67
C SER A 11 8.80 0.90 -12.99
N ASP A 12 9.52 0.03 -13.73
CA ASP A 12 10.83 0.37 -14.27
C ASP A 12 10.71 1.18 -15.57
N ALA A 13 11.85 1.50 -16.19
CA ALA A 13 11.89 2.31 -17.42
C ALA A 13 11.19 1.62 -18.59
N ASP A 14 11.07 0.30 -18.59
CA ASP A 14 10.42 -0.48 -19.64
C ASP A 14 8.93 -0.72 -19.36
N GLY A 15 8.41 -0.19 -18.25
CA GLY A 15 7.02 -0.36 -17.86
C GLY A 15 6.72 -1.68 -17.17
N CYS A 16 7.73 -2.42 -16.76
CA CYS A 16 7.57 -3.64 -15.99
C CYS A 16 7.54 -3.30 -14.49
N SER A 17 6.57 -3.84 -13.75
CA SER A 17 6.51 -3.57 -12.32
C SER A 17 7.32 -4.56 -11.50
N HIS A 18 7.78 -4.09 -10.35
CA HIS A 18 8.64 -4.81 -9.41
C HIS A 18 8.21 -4.52 -7.99
N PHE A 19 8.61 -5.40 -7.06
CA PHE A 19 8.45 -5.20 -5.62
C PHE A 19 9.75 -4.70 -4.99
N GLU A 20 9.59 -3.90 -3.94
CA GLU A 20 10.68 -3.42 -3.13
C GLU A 20 10.18 -3.29 -1.69
N ILE A 21 10.96 -3.75 -0.71
CA ILE A 21 10.64 -3.56 0.70
C ILE A 21 11.31 -2.28 1.17
N LYS A 22 10.51 -1.36 1.71
CA LYS A 22 10.98 -0.07 2.22
C LYS A 22 10.49 0.16 3.63
N THR A 23 11.00 1.20 4.27
CA THR A 23 10.60 1.56 5.63
C THR A 23 10.32 3.04 5.75
N VAL A 24 9.37 3.38 6.64
CA VAL A 24 9.11 4.74 7.10
C VAL A 24 9.66 4.86 8.51
N GLY A 25 10.59 5.77 8.74
CA GLY A 25 11.13 6.04 10.08
C GLY A 25 10.14 6.82 10.93
N LEU A 26 10.13 6.49 12.23
CA LEU A 26 9.29 7.19 13.21
C LEU A 26 10.18 7.85 14.25
N GLU A 27 9.86 9.08 14.61
CA GLU A 27 10.58 9.85 15.61
C GLU A 27 9.65 10.30 16.72
N THR A 28 10.18 10.38 17.95
CA THR A 28 9.43 10.84 19.11
C THR A 28 9.15 12.33 18.99
N LYS A 29 7.89 12.72 19.17
CA LYS A 29 7.45 14.12 19.08
C LYS A 29 6.31 14.41 20.06
N ASP A 30 6.22 15.68 20.46
CA ASP A 30 5.06 16.21 21.17
C ASP A 30 3.97 16.52 20.14
N TYR A 31 3.29 15.48 19.70
CA TYR A 31 2.33 15.58 18.62
C TYR A 31 1.01 16.24 19.05
N ALA A 32 0.52 15.93 20.24
CA ALA A 32 -0.79 16.40 20.72
C ALA A 32 -0.78 16.73 22.23
N PRO A 33 0.00 17.77 22.69
CA PRO A 33 0.01 18.13 24.10
C PRO A 33 -1.38 18.47 24.61
N PRO A 34 -1.77 18.13 25.86
CA PRO A 34 -0.92 17.59 26.94
C PRO A 34 -0.76 16.04 26.92
N ALA A 35 -1.16 15.36 25.85
CA ALA A 35 -0.89 13.92 25.73
C ALA A 35 0.64 13.70 25.73
N PRO A 36 1.12 12.58 26.28
CA PRO A 36 2.55 12.29 26.28
C PRO A 36 3.13 12.22 24.88
N PRO A 37 4.45 12.44 24.70
CA PRO A 37 5.10 12.29 23.40
C PRO A 37 4.82 10.92 22.77
N LEU A 38 4.73 10.90 21.45
CA LEU A 38 4.54 9.68 20.68
C LEU A 38 5.44 9.71 19.45
N ASN A 39 5.49 8.61 18.71
CA ASN A 39 6.36 8.49 17.55
C ASN A 39 5.59 8.76 16.26
N THR A 40 6.10 9.63 15.43
CA THR A 40 5.48 9.98 14.15
C THR A 40 6.48 9.88 13.00
N SER A 41 5.96 9.61 11.81
CA SER A 41 6.69 9.86 10.58
C SER A 41 6.73 11.36 10.29
N SER A 42 7.52 11.77 9.31
CA SER A 42 7.42 13.11 8.75
C SER A 42 6.04 13.31 8.14
N LEU A 43 5.56 14.55 8.11
CA LEU A 43 4.33 14.89 7.42
C LEU A 43 4.52 14.71 5.92
N GLU A 44 3.51 14.20 5.27
CA GLU A 44 3.49 14.02 3.82
C GLU A 44 2.21 14.64 3.28
N SER A 45 2.33 15.57 2.33
CA SER A 45 1.16 16.20 1.72
C SER A 45 0.42 15.19 0.87
N ALA A 46 -0.90 15.11 1.05
CA ALA A 46 -1.75 14.18 0.32
C ALA A 46 -2.96 14.94 -0.25
N ASP A 47 -3.55 14.40 -1.31
CA ASP A 47 -4.64 15.06 -2.03
C ASP A 47 -6.00 14.50 -1.68
N ASN A 48 -6.14 13.16 -1.64
CA ASN A 48 -7.43 12.51 -1.39
C ASN A 48 -7.25 11.32 -0.44
N SER A 49 -8.33 10.96 0.23
CA SER A 49 -8.43 9.71 0.97
C SER A 49 -9.77 9.06 0.70
N LEU A 50 -9.80 7.73 0.69
CA LEU A 50 -11.04 6.96 0.53
C LEU A 50 -10.88 5.59 1.16
N PHE A 51 -11.99 4.91 1.33
CA PHE A 51 -12.00 3.50 1.72
C PHE A 51 -12.39 2.67 0.51
N LEU A 52 -11.71 1.53 0.36
CA LEU A 52 -11.96 0.56 -0.71
C LEU A 52 -12.36 -0.76 -0.08
N GLU A 53 -13.21 -1.51 -0.77
CA GLU A 53 -13.50 -2.90 -0.41
C GLU A 53 -13.32 -3.76 -1.65
N LEU A 54 -12.46 -4.77 -1.54
CA LEU A 54 -12.32 -5.83 -2.52
C LEU A 54 -13.16 -6.99 -2.03
N PRO A 55 -14.28 -7.32 -2.68
CA PRO A 55 -15.16 -8.40 -2.22
C PRO A 55 -14.47 -9.76 -2.17
N VAL A 56 -15.06 -10.71 -1.44
CA VAL A 56 -14.58 -12.09 -1.44
C VAL A 56 -14.52 -12.60 -2.88
N GLY A 57 -13.39 -13.17 -3.28
CA GLY A 57 -13.17 -13.68 -4.62
C GLY A 57 -12.82 -12.65 -5.68
N TRP A 58 -12.72 -11.38 -5.29
CA TRP A 58 -12.36 -10.32 -6.25
C TRP A 58 -11.00 -10.58 -6.88
N TYR A 59 -10.92 -10.39 -8.20
CA TYR A 59 -9.69 -10.50 -8.97
C TYR A 59 -9.54 -9.27 -9.86
N GLY A 60 -8.50 -8.47 -9.58
CA GLY A 60 -8.12 -7.33 -10.41
C GLY A 60 -7.03 -7.75 -11.38
N ASP A 61 -7.39 -7.93 -12.65
CA ASP A 61 -6.43 -8.26 -13.71
C ASP A 61 -5.41 -7.13 -13.88
N TRP A 62 -4.37 -7.38 -14.66
CA TRP A 62 -3.27 -6.44 -14.87
C TRP A 62 -3.74 -5.02 -15.13
N HIS A 63 -3.31 -4.10 -14.28
CA HIS A 63 -3.62 -2.67 -14.41
C HIS A 63 -2.59 -1.85 -13.62
N PRO A 64 -2.18 -0.68 -14.13
CA PRO A 64 -1.38 0.24 -13.34
C PRO A 64 -2.25 0.91 -12.27
N THR A 65 -1.62 1.39 -11.20
CA THR A 65 -2.36 2.23 -10.27
C THR A 65 -2.72 3.56 -10.96
N PRO A 66 -3.95 4.07 -10.79
CA PRO A 66 -4.34 5.33 -11.43
C PRO A 66 -3.57 6.54 -10.87
N VAL A 67 -3.16 6.48 -9.61
CA VAL A 67 -2.35 7.48 -8.94
C VAL A 67 -1.41 6.81 -7.96
N ARG A 68 -0.32 7.49 -7.60
CA ARG A 68 0.53 7.04 -6.51
C ARG A 68 -0.29 7.05 -5.22
N GLN A 69 -0.29 5.96 -4.45
CA GLN A 69 -1.13 5.88 -3.27
C GLN A 69 -0.64 4.89 -2.22
N TRP A 70 -0.84 5.25 -0.96
CA TRP A 70 -0.77 4.31 0.14
C TRP A 70 -2.02 3.45 0.17
N LEU A 71 -1.83 2.15 0.41
CA LEU A 71 -2.91 1.22 0.78
C LEU A 71 -2.61 0.70 2.17
N ILE A 72 -3.56 0.88 3.08
CA ILE A 72 -3.46 0.37 4.45
C ILE A 72 -4.55 -0.69 4.60
N LEU A 73 -4.12 -1.97 4.71
CA LEU A 73 -5.04 -3.08 4.76
C LEU A 73 -5.64 -3.20 6.16
N MET A 74 -6.96 -3.22 6.23
CA MET A 74 -7.69 -3.25 7.50
C MET A 74 -8.33 -4.61 7.78
N SER A 75 -8.59 -5.42 6.74
CA SER A 75 -9.18 -6.76 6.89
C SER A 75 -8.78 -7.65 5.72
N GLY A 76 -8.95 -8.95 5.91
CA GLY A 76 -8.76 -9.92 4.85
C GLY A 76 -7.31 -10.13 4.44
N GLU A 77 -7.16 -10.80 3.32
CA GLU A 77 -5.86 -11.20 2.78
C GLU A 77 -5.91 -11.17 1.26
N CYS A 78 -4.89 -10.65 0.62
CA CYS A 78 -4.79 -10.63 -0.82
C CYS A 78 -3.37 -10.93 -1.29
N GLU A 79 -3.25 -11.33 -2.54
CA GLU A 79 -1.97 -11.56 -3.20
C GLU A 79 -1.80 -10.53 -4.32
N PHE A 80 -0.67 -9.83 -4.28
CA PHE A 80 -0.23 -8.98 -5.39
C PHE A 80 0.77 -9.75 -6.25
N GLU A 81 0.68 -9.54 -7.55
CA GLU A 81 1.68 -10.05 -8.49
C GLU A 81 2.24 -8.89 -9.31
N ALA A 82 3.58 -8.77 -9.32
CA ALA A 82 4.29 -7.78 -10.11
C ALA A 82 4.53 -8.27 -11.53
N GLY A 83 4.83 -7.34 -12.43
CA GLY A 83 5.08 -7.65 -13.84
C GLY A 83 6.27 -8.58 -14.09
N ASP A 84 7.21 -8.64 -13.15
CA ASP A 84 8.36 -9.56 -13.22
C ASP A 84 8.03 -10.99 -12.74
N GLY A 85 6.78 -11.25 -12.32
CA GLY A 85 6.31 -12.55 -11.87
C GLY A 85 6.43 -12.77 -10.37
N GLU A 86 6.99 -11.83 -9.61
CA GLU A 86 7.05 -11.94 -8.15
C GLU A 86 5.64 -11.81 -7.55
N ARG A 87 5.40 -12.55 -6.47
CA ARG A 87 4.12 -12.54 -5.75
C ARG A 87 4.34 -12.24 -4.28
N ALA A 88 3.41 -11.52 -3.68
CA ALA A 88 3.47 -11.17 -2.27
C ALA A 88 2.06 -11.18 -1.67
N ILE A 89 1.90 -11.89 -0.55
CA ILE A 89 0.65 -11.91 0.19
C ILE A 89 0.69 -10.80 1.25
N ARG A 90 -0.40 -10.05 1.35
CA ARG A 90 -0.57 -8.99 2.36
C ARG A 90 -1.92 -9.14 3.03
N LYS A 91 -1.97 -8.76 4.30
CA LYS A 91 -3.13 -8.97 5.17
C LYS A 91 -3.36 -7.77 6.07
N ALA A 92 -4.39 -7.83 6.90
CA ALA A 92 -4.72 -6.76 7.84
C ALA A 92 -3.49 -6.32 8.64
N GLY A 93 -3.24 -5.01 8.68
CA GLY A 93 -2.09 -4.40 9.32
C GLY A 93 -0.93 -4.11 8.38
N ASP A 94 -0.95 -4.64 7.17
CA ASP A 94 0.12 -4.39 6.18
C ASP A 94 -0.11 -3.09 5.43
N VAL A 95 1.00 -2.47 5.02
CA VAL A 95 1.02 -1.22 4.28
C VAL A 95 1.68 -1.45 2.93
N VAL A 96 1.06 -0.93 1.87
CA VAL A 96 1.54 -1.05 0.49
C VAL A 96 1.57 0.35 -0.13
N MET A 97 2.65 0.66 -0.85
CA MET A 97 2.74 1.85 -1.68
C MET A 97 2.63 1.45 -3.15
N LEU A 98 1.59 1.92 -3.82
CA LEU A 98 1.44 1.73 -5.26
C LEU A 98 2.08 2.91 -5.99
N ASP A 99 3.17 2.62 -6.70
CA ASP A 99 3.92 3.56 -7.53
C ASP A 99 3.99 3.12 -8.99
N ASP A 100 3.32 2.04 -9.35
CA ASP A 100 3.31 1.50 -10.72
C ASP A 100 2.28 2.22 -11.59
N THR A 101 2.52 3.51 -11.82
CA THR A 101 1.60 4.40 -12.56
C THR A 101 1.71 4.25 -14.08
N SER A 102 2.61 3.43 -14.58
CA SER A 102 2.83 3.23 -16.01
C SER A 102 2.96 1.75 -16.35
N GLY A 103 2.79 1.41 -17.63
CA GLY A 103 2.95 0.07 -18.15
C GLY A 103 1.82 -0.86 -17.76
N LYS A 104 2.13 -2.14 -17.65
CA LYS A 104 1.16 -3.20 -17.40
C LYS A 104 0.58 -3.15 -15.97
N GLY A 105 1.37 -2.63 -15.02
CA GLY A 105 0.98 -2.57 -13.62
C GLY A 105 1.12 -3.91 -12.92
N HIS A 106 0.19 -4.16 -12.02
CA HIS A 106 0.14 -5.36 -11.18
C HIS A 106 -1.22 -6.03 -11.28
N GLN A 107 -1.33 -7.24 -10.73
CA GLN A 107 -2.64 -7.86 -10.52
C GLN A 107 -2.80 -8.22 -9.05
N THR A 108 -4.06 -8.31 -8.61
CA THR A 108 -4.40 -8.56 -7.21
C THR A 108 -5.55 -9.55 -7.13
N ARG A 109 -5.45 -10.50 -6.22
CA ARG A 109 -6.55 -11.43 -5.94
C ARG A 109 -6.84 -11.49 -4.45
N VAL A 110 -8.11 -11.48 -4.10
CA VAL A 110 -8.54 -11.69 -2.72
C VAL A 110 -8.45 -13.17 -2.39
N LEU A 111 -7.86 -13.48 -1.24
CA LEU A 111 -7.72 -14.84 -0.74
C LEU A 111 -8.70 -15.07 0.41
N GLY A 112 -9.10 -16.33 0.62
CA GLY A 112 -9.95 -16.70 1.75
C GLY A 112 -11.39 -16.21 1.62
N ASN A 113 -12.06 -16.10 2.77
CA ASN A 113 -13.51 -15.87 2.86
C ASN A 113 -13.87 -14.52 3.47
N GLU A 114 -12.92 -13.60 3.54
CA GLU A 114 -13.13 -12.26 4.08
C GLU A 114 -12.81 -11.21 3.03
N ALA A 115 -13.66 -10.19 2.91
CA ALA A 115 -13.39 -9.06 2.03
C ALA A 115 -12.15 -8.30 2.52
N VAL A 116 -11.37 -7.76 1.58
CA VAL A 116 -10.21 -6.92 1.89
C VAL A 116 -10.67 -5.47 1.92
N ARG A 117 -10.65 -4.86 3.09
CA ARG A 117 -10.96 -3.44 3.28
C ARG A 117 -9.67 -2.66 3.41
N ILE A 118 -9.60 -1.53 2.74
CA ILE A 118 -8.38 -0.76 2.57
C ILE A 118 -8.69 0.72 2.79
N ALA A 119 -7.84 1.40 3.57
CA ALA A 119 -7.80 2.86 3.59
C ALA A 119 -6.74 3.29 2.57
N ALA A 120 -7.11 4.13 1.62
CA ALA A 120 -6.20 4.59 0.57
C ALA A 120 -5.96 6.09 0.68
N ILE A 121 -4.72 6.51 0.42
CA ILE A 121 -4.29 7.92 0.46
C ILE A 121 -3.62 8.24 -0.87
N HIS A 122 -4.15 9.21 -1.60
CA HIS A 122 -3.72 9.58 -2.96
C HIS A 122 -2.73 10.74 -2.96
N PHE A 123 -1.75 10.64 -3.85
CA PHE A 123 -0.79 11.71 -4.17
C PHE A 123 -0.88 12.00 -5.67
N LEU A 124 -1.40 13.15 -6.01
CA LEU A 124 -1.57 13.58 -7.40
C LEU A 124 -0.33 14.26 -7.97
#